data_9395b9aef6d813d52d646f90468fae6b
#
_entry.id   9395b9aef6d813d52d646f90468fae6b
#
_cell.length_a   1.000
_cell.length_b   1.000
_cell.length_c   1.000
_cell.angle_alpha   90.00
_cell.angle_beta   90.00
_cell.angle_gamma   90.00
#
_symmetry.space_group_name_H-M   'P 1'
#
loop_
_entity.id
_entity.type
_entity.pdbx_description
1 polymer ?
#
loop_
_entity_poly.entity_id
_entity_poly.type
_entity_poly.pdbx_seq_one_letter_code
_entity_poly.pdbx_strand_id
1 'polypeptide(L)'
;MIINDTIDTKNINIKKHLYYSNNYTFVPIKYNQKDLIIQTPKLYTKYGIIDYFDKSSIVLSLQNITNDNNISIFKNNLELIFNKVKDKYNYEIIDYLDKLNMRYKVNQNILIYDSSRNLLNNIPNNSYGNYIIHLSGFWIIDNCIYFQWYVLQAKIDTPIILKKYAFVDSIIPKPPPLPNFCKKEHKIKIVKKKSMQIVDNKIEPPSLDEIQKALNKLKKIKI
;
A
#
# COMPACT_ATOMS: atom_id res chain seq x y z
N MET A 1 22.61 -13.22 8.74
CA MET A 1 22.50 -12.22 9.83
C MET A 1 21.58 -11.12 9.32
N ILE A 2 20.52 -10.78 10.04
CA ILE A 2 19.59 -9.70 9.67
C ILE A 2 20.06 -8.43 10.39
N ILE A 3 20.21 -7.34 9.64
CA ILE A 3 20.68 -6.06 10.16
C ILE A 3 19.45 -5.19 10.44
N ASN A 4 19.37 -4.64 11.64
CA ASN A 4 18.36 -3.67 12.06
C ASN A 4 18.97 -2.38 12.63
N ASP A 5 20.30 -2.30 12.68
CA ASP A 5 21.09 -1.18 13.16
C ASP A 5 21.87 -0.51 12.00
N THR A 6 22.72 0.45 12.32
CA THR A 6 23.55 1.13 11.33
C THR A 6 24.55 0.18 10.69
N ILE A 7 24.63 0.22 9.36
CA ILE A 7 25.56 -0.58 8.55
C ILE A 7 26.96 0.01 8.61
N ASP A 8 27.96 -0.84 8.88
CA ASP A 8 29.35 -0.48 8.68
C ASP A 8 29.75 -0.67 7.21
N THR A 9 30.08 0.42 6.54
CA THR A 9 30.47 0.42 5.12
C THR A 9 31.73 -0.39 4.81
N LYS A 10 32.60 -0.62 5.80
CA LYS A 10 33.81 -1.45 5.66
C LYS A 10 33.44 -2.91 5.38
N ASN A 11 32.29 -3.34 5.87
CA ASN A 11 31.79 -4.70 5.72
C ASN A 11 31.03 -4.94 4.41
N ILE A 12 30.75 -3.89 3.63
CA ILE A 12 30.11 -3.97 2.32
C ILE A 12 31.15 -4.40 1.28
N ASN A 13 30.95 -5.56 0.70
CA ASN A 13 31.83 -6.16 -0.31
C ASN A 13 31.14 -6.17 -1.66
N ILE A 14 31.61 -5.35 -2.57
CA ILE A 14 31.19 -5.32 -3.96
C ILE A 14 32.03 -6.34 -4.72
N LYS A 15 31.38 -7.41 -5.22
CA LYS A 15 32.03 -8.55 -5.86
C LYS A 15 32.45 -8.26 -7.31
N LYS A 16 33.06 -9.25 -7.99
CA LYS A 16 33.37 -9.18 -9.43
C LYS A 16 32.09 -9.12 -10.26
N HIS A 17 32.16 -8.44 -11.36
CA HIS A 17 31.08 -8.31 -12.34
C HIS A 17 30.73 -9.67 -12.94
N LEU A 18 29.44 -9.90 -13.14
CA LEU A 18 28.88 -11.00 -13.90
C LEU A 18 28.28 -10.42 -15.19
N TYR A 19 28.95 -10.68 -16.32
CA TYR A 19 28.50 -10.18 -17.62
C TYR A 19 27.40 -11.08 -18.17
N TYR A 20 26.25 -10.49 -18.50
CA TYR A 20 25.12 -11.20 -19.11
C TYR A 20 24.98 -10.91 -20.59
N SER A 21 25.39 -9.72 -21.04
CA SER A 21 25.46 -9.28 -22.42
C SER A 21 26.37 -8.05 -22.54
N ASN A 22 26.57 -7.54 -23.74
CA ASN A 22 27.41 -6.34 -23.95
C ASN A 22 26.92 -5.11 -23.17
N ASN A 23 25.60 -5.04 -22.87
CA ASN A 23 24.96 -3.87 -22.22
C ASN A 23 24.48 -4.14 -20.80
N TYR A 24 24.53 -5.38 -20.31
CA TYR A 24 23.97 -5.76 -19.02
C TYR A 24 25.03 -6.44 -18.15
N THR A 25 25.39 -5.78 -17.09
CA THR A 25 26.34 -6.30 -16.10
C THR A 25 25.71 -6.34 -14.73
N PHE A 26 25.73 -7.50 -14.08
CA PHE A 26 25.28 -7.63 -12.69
C PHE A 26 26.48 -7.64 -11.75
N VAL A 27 26.40 -6.88 -10.68
CA VAL A 27 27.43 -6.78 -9.64
C VAL A 27 26.84 -7.20 -8.30
N PRO A 28 27.21 -8.39 -7.78
CA PRO A 28 26.72 -8.84 -6.48
C PRO A 28 27.27 -7.99 -5.33
N ILE A 29 26.44 -7.76 -4.31
CA ILE A 29 26.84 -7.15 -3.04
C ILE A 29 26.70 -8.17 -1.92
N LYS A 30 27.68 -8.19 -1.01
CA LYS A 30 27.69 -8.99 0.20
C LYS A 30 28.04 -8.15 1.41
N TYR A 31 27.60 -8.56 2.59
CA TYR A 31 27.96 -7.97 3.87
C TYR A 31 28.67 -9.01 4.73
N ASN A 32 29.91 -8.74 5.13
CA ASN A 32 30.76 -9.75 5.82
C ASN A 32 30.77 -11.11 5.09
N GLN A 33 30.92 -11.08 3.74
CA GLN A 33 30.91 -12.25 2.85
C GLN A 33 29.57 -13.02 2.79
N LYS A 34 28.53 -12.57 3.52
CA LYS A 34 27.17 -13.14 3.53
C LYS A 34 26.21 -12.25 2.76
N ASP A 35 24.98 -12.70 2.60
CA ASP A 35 23.92 -11.89 2.00
C ASP A 35 23.65 -10.66 2.85
N LEU A 36 23.44 -9.51 2.19
CA LEU A 36 23.06 -8.26 2.84
C LEU A 36 21.54 -8.27 3.05
N ILE A 37 21.14 -8.62 4.25
CA ILE A 37 19.73 -8.73 4.65
C ILE A 37 19.45 -7.68 5.70
N ILE A 38 18.41 -6.87 5.48
CA ILE A 38 18.03 -5.75 6.34
C ILE A 38 16.56 -5.93 6.77
N GLN A 39 16.29 -5.67 8.04
CA GLN A 39 14.93 -5.49 8.52
C GLN A 39 14.53 -4.02 8.34
N THR A 40 13.41 -3.79 7.66
CA THR A 40 12.91 -2.42 7.48
C THR A 40 12.17 -1.94 8.72
N PRO A 41 12.08 -0.62 8.93
CA PRO A 41 11.05 -0.05 9.78
C PRO A 41 9.67 -0.35 9.20
N LYS A 42 8.62 0.14 9.85
CA LYS A 42 7.27 0.05 9.31
C LYS A 42 7.17 0.87 8.02
N LEU A 43 6.83 0.22 6.91
CA LEU A 43 6.67 0.82 5.58
C LEU A 43 5.23 0.66 5.11
N TYR A 44 4.80 1.56 4.23
CA TYR A 44 3.47 1.53 3.64
C TYR A 44 3.51 0.92 2.23
N THR A 45 2.48 0.14 1.89
CA THR A 45 2.21 -0.28 0.51
C THR A 45 0.80 0.09 0.11
N LYS A 46 0.66 0.73 -1.04
CA LYS A 46 -0.63 1.12 -1.59
C LYS A 46 -1.36 -0.06 -2.24
N TYR A 47 -0.62 -0.91 -2.92
CA TYR A 47 -1.19 -1.93 -3.80
C TYR A 47 -0.90 -3.37 -3.35
N GLY A 48 -0.18 -3.58 -2.23
CA GLY A 48 0.27 -4.91 -1.85
C GLY A 48 1.22 -5.51 -2.88
N ILE A 49 1.14 -6.83 -3.09
CA ILE A 49 1.91 -7.53 -4.12
C ILE A 49 1.23 -7.33 -5.47
N ILE A 50 2.02 -6.93 -6.46
CA ILE A 50 1.58 -6.73 -7.84
C ILE A 50 2.26 -7.78 -8.71
N ASP A 51 1.45 -8.60 -9.36
CA ASP A 51 1.92 -9.59 -10.32
C ASP A 51 1.90 -9.00 -11.73
N TYR A 52 3.03 -9.12 -12.41
CA TYR A 52 3.18 -8.69 -13.80
C TYR A 52 3.90 -9.78 -14.60
N PHE A 53 3.17 -10.47 -15.46
CA PHE A 53 3.60 -11.74 -16.08
C PHE A 53 4.08 -12.72 -14.98
N ASP A 54 5.25 -13.32 -15.14
CA ASP A 54 5.82 -14.29 -14.19
C ASP A 54 6.61 -13.64 -13.03
N LYS A 55 6.45 -12.33 -12.81
CA LYS A 55 7.23 -11.57 -11.82
C LYS A 55 6.32 -10.87 -10.84
N SER A 56 6.50 -11.16 -9.57
CA SER A 56 5.82 -10.45 -8.48
C SER A 56 6.72 -9.35 -7.94
N SER A 57 6.11 -8.21 -7.62
CA SER A 57 6.80 -7.08 -7.00
C SER A 57 5.90 -6.34 -6.02
N ILE A 58 6.53 -5.60 -5.11
CA ILE A 58 5.84 -4.70 -4.18
C ILE A 58 6.52 -3.34 -4.20
N VAL A 59 5.73 -2.29 -4.08
CA VAL A 59 6.24 -0.92 -3.88
C VAL A 59 6.03 -0.55 -2.43
N LEU A 60 7.13 -0.26 -1.74
CA LEU A 60 7.15 0.16 -0.35
C LEU A 60 7.50 1.64 -0.26
N SER A 61 6.74 2.37 0.55
CA SER A 61 6.86 3.81 0.72
C SER A 61 7.33 4.16 2.13
N LEU A 62 8.24 5.12 2.20
CA LEU A 62 8.68 5.80 3.43
C LEU A 62 7.82 7.02 3.74
N GLN A 63 6.82 7.34 2.90
CA GLN A 63 5.92 8.47 3.12
C GLN A 63 4.98 8.22 4.31
N ASN A 64 4.57 9.29 4.97
CA ASN A 64 3.58 9.29 6.06
C ASN A 64 4.03 8.63 7.38
N ILE A 65 5.33 8.40 7.57
CA ILE A 65 5.84 7.89 8.83
C ILE A 65 6.63 9.01 9.49
N THR A 66 6.02 9.60 10.51
CA THR A 66 6.59 10.73 11.25
C THR A 66 7.64 10.26 12.26
N ASN A 67 8.79 10.93 12.27
CA ASN A 67 9.81 10.97 13.34
C ASN A 67 10.14 9.64 14.05
N ASP A 68 10.18 8.52 13.33
CA ASP A 68 10.69 7.26 13.87
C ASP A 68 12.21 7.19 13.65
N ASN A 69 12.97 7.04 14.73
CA ASN A 69 14.43 6.87 14.69
C ASN A 69 14.85 5.71 13.78
N ASN A 70 14.05 4.63 13.73
CA ASN A 70 14.33 3.48 12.87
C ASN A 70 14.26 3.83 11.38
N ILE A 71 13.42 4.79 10.99
CA ILE A 71 13.35 5.28 9.61
C ILE A 71 14.61 6.06 9.24
N SER A 72 15.09 6.90 10.16
CA SER A 72 16.32 7.65 9.97
C SER A 72 17.51 6.71 9.83
N ILE A 73 17.60 5.68 10.66
CA ILE A 73 18.63 4.63 10.56
C ILE A 73 18.52 3.91 9.22
N PHE A 74 17.31 3.50 8.81
CA PHE A 74 17.09 2.80 7.56
C PHE A 74 17.46 3.65 6.33
N LYS A 75 17.06 4.91 6.28
CA LYS A 75 17.46 5.86 5.23
C LYS A 75 18.98 6.02 5.17
N ASN A 76 19.60 6.26 6.31
CA ASN A 76 21.05 6.37 6.39
C ASN A 76 21.76 5.11 5.89
N ASN A 77 21.25 3.91 6.20
CA ASN A 77 21.80 2.65 5.69
C ASN A 77 21.71 2.57 4.16
N LEU A 78 20.60 2.99 3.56
CA LEU A 78 20.45 3.03 2.12
C LEU A 78 21.44 4.01 1.50
N GLU A 79 21.58 5.21 2.05
CA GLU A 79 22.53 6.23 1.60
C GLU A 79 23.98 5.73 1.70
N LEU A 80 24.35 5.06 2.79
CA LEU A 80 25.69 4.47 2.94
C LEU A 80 25.97 3.41 1.88
N ILE A 81 24.99 2.56 1.56
CA ILE A 81 25.13 1.55 0.49
C ILE A 81 25.30 2.25 -0.87
N PHE A 82 24.47 3.25 -1.17
CA PHE A 82 24.50 3.95 -2.45
C PHE A 82 25.80 4.73 -2.64
N ASN A 83 26.25 5.45 -1.62
CA ASN A 83 27.51 6.17 -1.65
C ASN A 83 28.69 5.21 -1.86
N LYS A 84 28.71 4.05 -1.19
CA LYS A 84 29.74 3.03 -1.37
C LYS A 84 29.81 2.51 -2.81
N VAL A 85 28.67 2.38 -3.50
CA VAL A 85 28.61 1.98 -4.90
C VAL A 85 29.02 3.15 -5.80
N LYS A 86 28.55 4.37 -5.53
CA LYS A 86 28.87 5.58 -6.29
C LYS A 86 30.35 5.90 -6.24
N ASP A 87 31.03 5.73 -5.10
CA ASP A 87 32.46 5.96 -4.94
C ASP A 87 33.31 5.02 -5.83
N LYS A 88 32.76 3.82 -6.13
CA LYS A 88 33.44 2.83 -6.96
C LYS A 88 33.13 2.95 -8.45
N TYR A 89 31.89 3.35 -8.77
CA TYR A 89 31.37 3.47 -10.11
C TYR A 89 30.89 4.88 -10.34
N ASN A 90 31.45 5.61 -11.22
CA ASN A 90 31.01 7.00 -11.52
C ASN A 90 29.81 7.01 -12.46
N TYR A 91 28.74 6.25 -12.10
CA TYR A 91 27.50 6.12 -12.84
C TYR A 91 26.33 6.71 -12.07
N GLU A 92 25.28 7.10 -12.80
CA GLU A 92 24.04 7.57 -12.21
C GLU A 92 23.30 6.42 -11.52
N ILE A 93 22.85 6.63 -10.28
CA ILE A 93 22.01 5.68 -9.56
C ILE A 93 20.56 6.00 -9.87
N ILE A 94 19.92 5.10 -10.60
CA ILE A 94 18.48 5.18 -10.86
C ILE A 94 17.76 4.45 -9.74
N ASP A 95 17.54 5.16 -8.66
CA ASP A 95 16.74 4.64 -7.55
C ASP A 95 15.70 5.67 -7.14
N TYR A 96 14.57 5.19 -6.63
CA TYR A 96 13.41 6.01 -6.33
C TYR A 96 13.46 6.62 -4.92
N LEU A 97 14.65 6.75 -4.34
CA LEU A 97 14.85 7.28 -2.97
C LEU A 97 14.31 8.71 -2.82
N ASP A 98 14.51 9.55 -3.84
CA ASP A 98 14.00 10.93 -3.85
C ASP A 98 12.47 10.99 -3.77
N LYS A 99 11.79 9.94 -4.27
CA LYS A 99 10.34 9.81 -4.21
C LYS A 99 9.86 9.02 -2.99
N LEU A 100 10.77 8.62 -2.11
CA LEU A 100 10.49 7.80 -0.91
C LEU A 100 9.73 6.49 -1.21
N ASN A 101 9.78 6.03 -2.46
CA ASN A 101 9.16 4.79 -2.90
C ASN A 101 10.22 3.89 -3.53
N MET A 102 10.28 2.65 -3.09
CA MET A 102 11.20 1.66 -3.64
C MET A 102 10.44 0.43 -4.09
N ARG A 103 10.87 -0.12 -5.22
CA ARG A 103 10.30 -1.35 -5.77
C ARG A 103 11.15 -2.54 -5.40
N TYR A 104 10.52 -3.56 -4.85
CA TYR A 104 11.15 -4.80 -4.44
C TYR A 104 10.57 -5.97 -5.23
N LYS A 105 11.41 -6.91 -5.62
CA LYS A 105 10.96 -8.20 -6.17
C LYS A 105 10.45 -9.07 -5.04
N VAL A 106 9.42 -9.85 -5.32
CA VAL A 106 8.82 -10.80 -4.37
C VAL A 106 8.93 -12.20 -4.95
N ASN A 107 9.42 -13.15 -4.16
CA ASN A 107 9.42 -14.55 -4.56
C ASN A 107 8.03 -15.15 -4.36
N GLN A 108 7.64 -16.13 -5.18
CA GLN A 108 6.33 -16.79 -5.12
C GLN A 108 6.01 -17.40 -3.75
N ASN A 109 7.04 -17.84 -3.00
CA ASN A 109 6.90 -18.51 -1.70
C ASN A 109 7.26 -17.60 -0.52
N ILE A 110 6.98 -16.30 -0.62
CA ILE A 110 7.21 -15.37 0.49
C ILE A 110 6.33 -15.75 1.70
N LEU A 111 6.92 -15.74 2.89
CA LEU A 111 6.18 -15.91 4.13
C LEU A 111 5.66 -14.55 4.61
N ILE A 112 4.35 -14.43 4.73
CA ILE A 112 3.66 -13.21 5.18
C ILE A 112 2.97 -13.51 6.49
N TYR A 113 3.21 -12.71 7.51
CA TYR A 113 2.62 -12.85 8.85
C TYR A 113 1.77 -11.63 9.20
N ASP A 114 0.75 -11.84 10.01
CA ASP A 114 0.07 -10.76 10.71
C ASP A 114 0.82 -10.35 12.00
N SER A 115 0.27 -9.37 12.72
CA SER A 115 0.83 -8.91 14.00
C SER A 115 0.84 -10.00 15.07
N SER A 116 -0.07 -10.97 14.98
CA SER A 116 -0.21 -12.12 15.88
C SER A 116 0.61 -13.33 15.44
N ARG A 117 1.45 -13.21 14.40
CA ARG A 117 2.30 -14.26 13.81
C ARG A 117 1.52 -15.36 13.07
N ASN A 118 0.27 -15.13 12.70
CA ASN A 118 -0.46 -16.03 11.82
C ASN A 118 -0.02 -15.80 10.37
N LEU A 119 0.01 -16.87 9.57
CA LEU A 119 0.29 -16.78 8.14
C LEU A 119 -0.87 -16.12 7.41
N LEU A 120 -0.51 -15.22 6.51
CA LEU A 120 -1.40 -14.57 5.56
C LEU A 120 -1.09 -15.06 4.15
N ASN A 121 -2.11 -15.16 3.31
CA ASN A 121 -1.97 -15.57 1.91
C ASN A 121 -1.49 -14.44 1.00
N ASN A 122 -1.68 -13.19 1.42
CA ASN A 122 -1.32 -12.02 0.60
C ASN A 122 -1.07 -10.80 1.50
N ILE A 123 -0.43 -9.77 0.93
CA ILE A 123 -0.29 -8.44 1.55
C ILE A 123 -1.47 -7.59 1.10
N PRO A 124 -2.33 -7.12 2.03
CA PRO A 124 -3.48 -6.29 1.68
C PRO A 124 -3.05 -4.94 1.08
N ASN A 125 -3.89 -4.42 0.19
CA ASN A 125 -3.74 -3.05 -0.29
C ASN A 125 -3.88 -2.05 0.88
N ASN A 126 -3.23 -0.90 0.75
CA ASN A 126 -3.26 0.18 1.75
C ASN A 126 -2.86 -0.31 3.16
N SER A 127 -1.83 -1.13 3.25
CA SER A 127 -1.37 -1.71 4.50
C SER A 127 0.02 -1.21 4.92
N TYR A 128 0.29 -1.31 6.21
CA TYR A 128 1.59 -1.06 6.80
C TYR A 128 2.20 -2.38 7.26
N GLY A 129 3.53 -2.46 7.22
CA GLY A 129 4.24 -3.64 7.69
C GLY A 129 5.74 -3.45 7.78
N ASN A 130 6.38 -4.40 8.45
CA ASN A 130 7.83 -4.53 8.48
C ASN A 130 8.24 -5.65 7.51
N TYR A 131 9.35 -5.44 6.83
CA TYR A 131 9.82 -6.36 5.81
C TYR A 131 11.26 -6.78 6.09
N ILE A 132 11.58 -8.02 5.78
CA ILE A 132 12.96 -8.48 5.69
C ILE A 132 13.33 -8.45 4.22
N ILE A 133 14.28 -7.59 3.86
CA ILE A 133 14.71 -7.36 2.49
C ILE A 133 16.15 -7.82 2.30
N HIS A 134 16.46 -8.26 1.10
CA HIS A 134 17.78 -8.70 0.66
C HIS A 134 18.24 -7.88 -0.52
N LEU A 135 19.39 -7.23 -0.39
CA LEU A 135 20.09 -6.63 -1.52
C LEU A 135 21.02 -7.68 -2.16
N SER A 136 20.63 -8.19 -3.32
CA SER A 136 21.45 -9.16 -4.04
C SER A 136 22.64 -8.53 -4.77
N GLY A 137 22.47 -7.26 -5.19
CA GLY A 137 23.46 -6.51 -5.95
C GLY A 137 22.80 -5.40 -6.78
N PHE A 138 23.46 -5.02 -7.86
CA PHE A 138 22.92 -4.03 -8.79
C PHE A 138 23.27 -4.38 -10.22
N TRP A 139 22.43 -3.89 -11.12
CA TRP A 139 22.66 -3.93 -12.56
C TRP A 139 23.32 -2.62 -13.02
N ILE A 140 24.25 -2.75 -13.95
CA ILE A 140 24.76 -1.63 -14.73
C ILE A 140 24.16 -1.78 -16.12
N ILE A 141 23.39 -0.79 -16.57
CA ILE A 141 22.71 -0.74 -17.85
C ILE A 141 22.89 0.68 -18.39
N ASP A 142 23.51 0.83 -19.55
CA ASP A 142 23.71 2.12 -20.22
C ASP A 142 24.30 3.22 -19.29
N ASN A 143 25.33 2.87 -18.52
CA ASN A 143 25.96 3.72 -17.50
C ASN A 143 25.04 4.16 -16.34
N CYS A 144 23.93 3.48 -16.13
CA CYS A 144 23.05 3.67 -15.00
C CYS A 144 23.08 2.45 -14.07
N ILE A 145 22.91 2.69 -12.76
CA ILE A 145 22.90 1.67 -11.72
C ILE A 145 21.48 1.45 -11.24
N TYR A 146 21.05 0.18 -11.22
CA TYR A 146 19.74 -0.25 -10.76
C TYR A 146 19.91 -1.30 -9.66
N PHE A 147 19.59 -0.97 -8.42
CA PHE A 147 19.67 -1.90 -7.31
C PHE A 147 18.62 -3.00 -7.41
N GLN A 148 19.03 -4.24 -7.09
CA GLN A 148 18.13 -5.40 -7.09
C GLN A 148 17.82 -5.86 -5.68
N TRP A 149 16.63 -5.51 -5.23
CA TRP A 149 16.10 -5.83 -3.93
C TRP A 149 15.06 -6.95 -3.99
N TYR A 150 15.04 -7.80 -2.98
CA TYR A 150 14.02 -8.83 -2.79
C TYR A 150 13.37 -8.68 -1.42
N VAL A 151 12.08 -8.94 -1.33
CA VAL A 151 11.41 -9.17 -0.05
C VAL A 151 11.49 -10.66 0.25
N LEU A 152 12.06 -11.02 1.41
CA LEU A 152 12.19 -12.40 1.88
C LEU A 152 11.03 -12.79 2.79
N GLN A 153 10.55 -11.83 3.60
CA GLN A 153 9.48 -12.04 4.57
C GLN A 153 8.77 -10.72 4.85
N ALA A 154 7.49 -10.78 5.19
CA ALA A 154 6.71 -9.62 5.58
C ALA A 154 5.95 -9.87 6.89
N LYS A 155 5.84 -8.84 7.74
CA LYS A 155 4.95 -8.81 8.89
C LYS A 155 4.02 -7.61 8.73
N ILE A 156 2.75 -7.87 8.52
CA ILE A 156 1.75 -6.87 8.15
C ILE A 156 0.88 -6.51 9.35
N ASP A 157 0.65 -5.23 9.54
CA ASP A 157 -0.33 -4.75 10.50
C ASP A 157 -1.73 -4.98 9.91
N THR A 158 -2.42 -5.96 10.44
CA THR A 158 -3.81 -6.19 10.06
C THR A 158 -4.71 -5.24 10.85
N PRO A 159 -5.61 -4.49 10.19
CA PRO A 159 -6.55 -3.65 10.89
C PRO A 159 -7.45 -4.52 11.77
N ILE A 160 -7.78 -4.01 12.95
CA ILE A 160 -8.75 -4.65 13.84
C ILE A 160 -10.12 -4.62 13.14
N ILE A 161 -10.59 -5.79 12.70
CA ILE A 161 -11.92 -5.91 12.09
C ILE A 161 -12.91 -6.25 13.21
N LEU A 162 -13.78 -5.32 13.54
CA LEU A 162 -14.88 -5.56 14.45
C LEU A 162 -15.98 -6.33 13.70
N LYS A 163 -16.13 -7.62 14.03
CA LYS A 163 -17.13 -8.50 13.38
C LYS A 163 -18.57 -8.28 13.87
N LYS A 164 -18.75 -7.51 14.93
CA LYS A 164 -20.04 -7.19 15.54
C LYS A 164 -20.13 -5.69 15.79
N TYR A 165 -21.35 -5.20 15.92
CA TYR A 165 -21.61 -3.83 16.36
C TYR A 165 -20.91 -3.58 17.71
N ALA A 166 -20.00 -2.63 17.74
CA ALA A 166 -19.14 -2.36 18.90
C ALA A 166 -19.22 -0.91 19.38
N PHE A 167 -20.13 -0.13 18.83
CA PHE A 167 -20.34 1.22 19.32
C PHE A 167 -21.02 1.15 20.71
N VAL A 168 -20.49 1.95 21.64
CA VAL A 168 -21.15 2.18 22.92
C VAL A 168 -22.13 3.32 22.69
N ASP A 169 -23.40 2.96 22.49
CA ASP A 169 -24.44 3.95 22.36
C ASP A 169 -24.59 4.68 23.69
N SER A 170 -24.51 6.01 23.67
CA SER A 170 -24.92 6.80 24.85
C SER A 170 -26.35 6.48 25.20
N ILE A 171 -26.63 6.12 26.47
CA ILE A 171 -27.98 5.92 26.96
C ILE A 171 -28.70 7.26 26.76
N ILE A 172 -29.48 7.35 25.67
CA ILE A 172 -30.38 8.49 25.50
C ILE A 172 -31.36 8.42 26.67
N PRO A 173 -31.35 9.41 27.57
CA PRO A 173 -32.34 9.42 28.67
C PRO A 173 -33.74 9.26 28.06
N LYS A 174 -34.49 8.31 28.55
CA LYS A 174 -35.89 8.17 28.10
C LYS A 174 -36.54 9.54 28.23
N PRO A 175 -37.17 10.05 27.18
CA PRO A 175 -37.91 11.31 27.29
C PRO A 175 -38.87 11.25 28.49
N PRO A 176 -38.96 12.32 29.27
CA PRO A 176 -39.88 12.33 30.40
C PRO A 176 -41.29 11.92 29.93
N PRO A 177 -42.04 11.14 30.73
CA PRO A 177 -43.38 10.74 30.35
C PRO A 177 -44.20 11.99 30.01
N LEU A 178 -44.85 11.95 28.87
CA LEU A 178 -45.72 13.05 28.45
C LEU A 178 -46.69 13.38 29.58
N PRO A 179 -46.87 14.66 29.93
CA PRO A 179 -47.85 15.04 30.93
C PRO A 179 -49.24 14.51 30.53
N ASN A 180 -49.93 13.88 31.45
CA ASN A 180 -51.28 13.38 31.24
C ASN A 180 -52.22 14.56 30.95
N PHE A 181 -52.29 14.95 29.69
CA PHE A 181 -53.36 15.85 29.26
C PHE A 181 -54.68 15.07 29.37
N CYS A 182 -55.53 15.50 30.26
CA CYS A 182 -56.88 14.99 30.40
C CYS A 182 -57.52 14.85 29.02
N LYS A 183 -57.94 13.64 28.67
CA LYS A 183 -58.65 13.36 27.43
C LYS A 183 -59.99 14.11 27.47
N LYS A 184 -60.01 15.34 26.97
CA LYS A 184 -61.26 15.90 26.51
C LYS A 184 -61.57 15.21 25.18
N GLU A 185 -62.58 14.35 25.20
CA GLU A 185 -63.10 13.70 24.00
C GLU A 185 -63.64 14.76 23.03
N HIS A 186 -62.84 15.29 22.17
CA HIS A 186 -63.33 15.98 21.01
C HIS A 186 -63.70 14.94 19.95
N LYS A 187 -65.04 14.71 19.78
CA LYS A 187 -65.54 13.94 18.63
C LYS A 187 -65.10 14.61 17.34
N ILE A 188 -63.97 14.15 16.78
CA ILE A 188 -63.50 14.58 15.48
C ILE A 188 -64.36 13.88 14.43
N LYS A 189 -65.16 14.65 13.69
CA LYS A 189 -65.83 14.16 12.50
C LYS A 189 -64.73 13.80 11.46
N ILE A 190 -64.60 12.50 11.20
CA ILE A 190 -63.68 12.00 10.16
C ILE A 190 -64.29 12.37 8.81
N VAL A 191 -63.73 13.42 8.19
CA VAL A 191 -63.94 13.70 6.77
C VAL A 191 -63.08 12.75 6.00
N LYS A 192 -63.66 11.78 5.29
CA LYS A 192 -62.95 10.86 4.40
C LYS A 192 -62.32 11.69 3.29
N LYS A 193 -61.00 11.95 3.42
CA LYS A 193 -60.20 12.44 2.28
C LYS A 193 -60.03 11.28 1.30
N LYS A 194 -60.38 11.52 0.04
CA LYS A 194 -60.09 10.61 -1.09
C LYS A 194 -58.61 10.22 -1.06
N SER A 195 -58.39 8.91 -1.14
CA SER A 195 -57.05 8.35 -1.32
C SER A 195 -56.38 8.96 -2.56
N MET A 196 -55.25 9.67 -2.38
CA MET A 196 -54.35 9.99 -3.47
C MET A 196 -53.73 8.68 -3.94
N GLN A 197 -53.95 8.33 -5.19
CA GLN A 197 -53.22 7.25 -5.83
C GLN A 197 -51.75 7.65 -5.88
N ILE A 198 -50.89 6.84 -5.24
CA ILE A 198 -49.43 6.92 -5.42
C ILE A 198 -49.19 6.40 -6.82
N VAL A 199 -48.78 7.30 -7.72
CA VAL A 199 -48.28 6.92 -9.03
C VAL A 199 -46.86 6.40 -8.79
N ASP A 200 -46.69 5.08 -8.88
CA ASP A 200 -45.36 4.44 -8.94
C ASP A 200 -44.67 4.90 -10.23
N ASN A 201 -43.88 5.96 -10.14
CA ASN A 201 -42.94 6.30 -11.20
C ASN A 201 -41.82 5.25 -11.22
N LYS A 202 -42.04 4.15 -11.92
CA LYS A 202 -40.95 3.28 -12.36
C LYS A 202 -40.05 4.12 -13.28
N ILE A 203 -38.86 4.45 -12.79
CA ILE A 203 -37.80 5.01 -13.63
C ILE A 203 -37.31 3.85 -14.48
N GLU A 204 -37.75 3.80 -15.73
CA GLU A 204 -37.20 2.85 -16.70
C GLU A 204 -35.79 3.32 -17.09
N PRO A 205 -34.82 2.38 -17.22
CA PRO A 205 -33.49 2.76 -17.67
C PRO A 205 -33.58 3.35 -19.09
N PRO A 206 -32.74 4.37 -19.40
CA PRO A 206 -32.78 5.04 -20.70
C PRO A 206 -32.53 4.06 -21.84
N SER A 207 -33.27 4.22 -22.92
CA SER A 207 -33.13 3.38 -24.11
C SER A 207 -31.77 3.59 -24.80
N LEU A 208 -31.31 2.59 -25.55
CA LEU A 208 -30.05 2.68 -26.33
C LEU A 208 -30.03 3.90 -27.25
N ASP A 209 -31.19 4.29 -27.82
CA ASP A 209 -31.31 5.47 -28.69
C ASP A 209 -31.14 6.79 -27.94
N GLU A 210 -31.60 6.87 -26.69
CA GLU A 210 -31.39 8.05 -25.85
C GLU A 210 -29.93 8.20 -25.44
N ILE A 211 -29.27 7.10 -25.12
CA ILE A 211 -27.83 7.08 -24.83
C ILE A 211 -27.04 7.53 -26.07
N GLN A 212 -27.40 7.04 -27.24
CA GLN A 212 -26.73 7.39 -28.49
C GLN A 212 -26.92 8.85 -28.89
N LYS A 213 -28.11 9.42 -28.66
CA LYS A 213 -28.38 10.85 -28.82
C LYS A 213 -27.59 11.71 -27.85
N ALA A 214 -27.44 11.29 -26.59
CA ALA A 214 -26.63 11.98 -25.61
C ALA A 214 -25.14 11.98 -25.99
N LEU A 215 -24.59 10.85 -26.44
CA LEU A 215 -23.21 10.73 -26.93
C LEU A 215 -22.94 11.60 -28.15
N ASN A 216 -23.88 11.72 -29.07
CA ASN A 216 -23.75 12.58 -30.26
C ASN A 216 -23.80 14.08 -29.90
N LYS A 217 -24.52 14.47 -28.84
CA LYS A 217 -24.50 15.84 -28.33
C LYS A 217 -23.14 16.18 -27.69
N LEU A 218 -22.53 15.23 -26.94
CA LEU A 218 -21.22 15.43 -26.32
C LEU A 218 -20.09 15.55 -27.36
N LYS A 219 -20.19 14.86 -28.51
CA LYS A 219 -19.20 14.99 -29.61
C LYS A 219 -19.23 16.35 -30.31
N LYS A 220 -20.32 17.11 -30.21
CA LYS A 220 -20.45 18.46 -30.81
C LYS A 220 -19.90 19.60 -29.93
N ILE A 221 -19.45 19.32 -28.72
CA ILE A 221 -18.92 20.31 -27.76
C ILE A 221 -17.39 20.36 -27.74
N LYS A 222 -16.71 19.61 -28.61
CA LYS A 222 -15.26 19.74 -28.80
C LYS A 222 -14.99 20.71 -29.97
N ILE A 223 -14.86 21.97 -29.64
CA ILE A 223 -14.06 22.98 -30.36
C ILE A 223 -13.13 23.59 -29.31
#